data_063a54061794e98e949e268d46c34edb
#
_entry.id   063a54061794e98e949e268d46c34edb
#
_cell.length_a   1.000
_cell.length_b   1.000
_cell.length_c   1.000
_cell.angle_alpha   90.00
_cell.angle_beta   90.00
_cell.angle_gamma   90.00
#
_symmetry.space_group_name_H-M   'P 1'
#
loop_
_entity.id
_entity.type
_entity.pdbx_description
1 polymer ?
#
loop_
_entity_poly.entity_id
_entity_poly.type
_entity_poly.pdbx_seq_one_letter_code
_entity_poly.pdbx_strand_id
1 'polypeptide(L)'
;IFGFGYFISNLYWITNSLTFEDIFRPLIPFALILVPLFLALFYGLSTLLFSLTNPKKNILSILILATTLSLFEYLRSFMFGGFPWNLISFSFVNYLEFIQLLSITGTYAFNSIIILIFLMPTILFFNLKKNIKLTIFFLSIILFSVNHFWGKSNLRQYELKEKIDLGFTVKIISPKINIKRFFQNEDPIEFISELIYISKPNPSNKTIFILPEGILSSVYFEDLKKYKNLFSNSFSKNHKIILGMNIYENEKIYNSLLVLNNELNILGIYYKNKLVPFGEYLPFEKILGNLGFKKITQGYQSFSSHNLRNPIKLNNFNFLPLICYEVIFSGKINKSKKNFDFILNISEDGWFGNSIGPFQHFSHSIFRSIEEGRDVRASARAARDSATQAPLFAACLAAKASTARS
;
A
#
# COMPACT_ATOMS: atom_id res chain seq x y z
N ILE A 1 20.52 -15.07 -11.18
CA ILE A 1 21.19 -14.82 -9.88
C ILE A 1 20.80 -13.44 -9.34
N PHE A 2 21.02 -12.34 -10.09
CA PHE A 2 20.72 -10.98 -9.61
C PHE A 2 19.27 -10.83 -9.12
N GLY A 3 18.28 -11.21 -9.95
CA GLY A 3 16.87 -11.10 -9.56
C GLY A 3 16.53 -11.89 -8.30
N PHE A 4 17.09 -13.09 -8.11
CA PHE A 4 16.89 -13.87 -6.90
C PHE A 4 17.46 -13.16 -5.66
N GLY A 5 18.73 -12.68 -5.74
CA GLY A 5 19.34 -11.92 -4.65
C GLY A 5 18.55 -10.64 -4.32
N TYR A 6 18.07 -9.93 -5.35
CA TYR A 6 17.25 -8.74 -5.18
C TYR A 6 15.96 -9.04 -4.42
N PHE A 7 15.20 -10.06 -4.84
CA PHE A 7 13.92 -10.35 -4.19
C PHE A 7 14.07 -11.01 -2.83
N ILE A 8 15.04 -11.90 -2.59
CA ILE A 8 15.21 -12.52 -1.29
C ILE A 8 15.59 -11.49 -0.21
N SER A 9 16.49 -10.56 -0.54
CA SER A 9 16.90 -9.50 0.40
C SER A 9 15.79 -8.51 0.73
N ASN A 10 14.85 -8.30 -0.19
CA ASN A 10 13.77 -7.34 -0.04
C ASN A 10 12.44 -7.93 0.43
N LEU A 11 12.24 -9.25 0.34
CA LEU A 11 10.94 -9.89 0.60
C LEU A 11 11.00 -10.98 1.69
N TYR A 12 12.12 -11.14 2.41
CA TYR A 12 12.25 -12.12 3.49
C TYR A 12 11.10 -12.03 4.52
N TRP A 13 10.57 -10.82 4.72
CA TRP A 13 9.50 -10.53 5.67
C TRP A 13 8.15 -11.19 5.32
N ILE A 14 7.95 -11.64 4.08
CA ILE A 14 6.72 -12.38 3.68
C ILE A 14 6.54 -13.60 4.56
N THR A 15 7.64 -14.23 5.01
CA THR A 15 7.61 -15.40 5.89
C THR A 15 7.10 -15.10 7.29
N ASN A 16 7.06 -13.83 7.72
CA ASN A 16 6.54 -13.47 9.04
C ASN A 16 5.06 -13.85 9.19
N SER A 17 4.27 -13.75 8.11
CA SER A 17 2.86 -14.17 8.14
C SER A 17 2.69 -15.67 8.42
N LEU A 18 3.67 -16.50 8.11
CA LEU A 18 3.67 -17.95 8.37
C LEU A 18 4.06 -18.32 9.81
N THR A 19 4.52 -17.35 10.61
CA THR A 19 4.93 -17.60 12.00
C THR A 19 3.77 -17.52 12.98
N PHE A 20 2.60 -17.02 12.57
CA PHE A 20 1.48 -16.79 13.48
C PHE A 20 0.70 -18.06 13.83
N GLU A 21 0.70 -19.06 12.95
CA GLU A 21 0.16 -20.40 13.23
C GLU A 21 1.23 -21.46 12.99
N ASP A 22 1.32 -22.41 13.91
CA ASP A 22 2.36 -23.47 13.86
C ASP A 22 2.26 -24.37 12.64
N ILE A 23 1.04 -24.56 12.11
CA ILE A 23 0.79 -25.37 10.91
C ILE A 23 1.50 -24.82 9.65
N PHE A 24 1.74 -23.52 9.58
CA PHE A 24 2.41 -22.88 8.44
C PHE A 24 3.92 -22.78 8.58
N ARG A 25 4.49 -22.96 9.77
CA ARG A 25 5.95 -22.84 10.01
C ARG A 25 6.80 -23.73 9.10
N PRO A 26 6.42 -24.98 8.80
CA PRO A 26 7.19 -25.81 7.85
C PRO A 26 7.28 -25.23 6.43
N LEU A 27 6.38 -24.31 6.06
CA LEU A 27 6.39 -23.66 4.75
C LEU A 27 7.37 -22.49 4.65
N ILE A 28 7.92 -22.00 5.77
CA ILE A 28 8.83 -20.85 5.82
C ILE A 28 10.03 -20.99 4.87
N PRO A 29 10.84 -22.09 4.92
CA PRO A 29 11.98 -22.23 4.02
C PRO A 29 11.57 -22.27 2.54
N PHE A 30 10.44 -22.88 2.25
CA PHE A 30 9.90 -22.91 0.87
C PHE A 30 9.47 -21.52 0.41
N ALA A 31 8.73 -20.78 1.22
CA ALA A 31 8.30 -19.41 0.88
C ALA A 31 9.50 -18.48 0.71
N LEU A 32 10.52 -18.59 1.58
CA LEU A 32 11.73 -17.79 1.52
C LEU A 32 12.53 -17.99 0.22
N ILE A 33 12.45 -19.16 -0.39
CA ILE A 33 13.17 -19.50 -1.62
C ILE A 33 12.26 -19.37 -2.85
N LEU A 34 11.09 -19.99 -2.83
CA LEU A 34 10.25 -20.11 -4.03
C LEU A 34 9.61 -18.78 -4.45
N VAL A 35 9.23 -17.92 -3.50
CA VAL A 35 8.66 -16.61 -3.84
C VAL A 35 9.69 -15.72 -4.52
N PRO A 36 10.91 -15.50 -3.97
CA PRO A 36 11.95 -14.76 -4.68
C PRO A 36 12.37 -15.42 -6.00
N LEU A 37 12.42 -16.73 -6.07
CA LEU A 37 12.78 -17.46 -7.30
C LEU A 37 11.74 -17.22 -8.39
N PHE A 38 10.45 -17.33 -8.06
CA PHE A 38 9.35 -17.05 -8.99
C PHE A 38 9.41 -15.61 -9.52
N LEU A 39 9.63 -14.64 -8.64
CA LEU A 39 9.74 -13.23 -9.05
C LEU A 39 11.00 -12.98 -9.87
N ALA A 40 12.11 -13.69 -9.60
CA ALA A 40 13.35 -13.61 -10.36
C ALA A 40 13.20 -14.12 -11.80
N LEU A 41 12.20 -14.97 -12.09
CA LEU A 41 11.91 -15.40 -13.47
C LEU A 41 11.62 -14.22 -14.39
N PHE A 42 10.94 -13.17 -13.91
CA PHE A 42 10.68 -11.96 -14.71
C PHE A 42 11.97 -11.26 -15.11
N TYR A 43 12.96 -11.17 -14.21
CA TYR A 43 14.29 -10.64 -14.52
C TYR A 43 15.08 -11.56 -15.45
N GLY A 44 14.98 -12.88 -15.25
CA GLY A 44 15.57 -13.88 -16.13
C GLY A 44 15.03 -13.81 -17.55
N LEU A 45 13.69 -13.75 -17.69
CA LEU A 45 13.03 -13.62 -19.00
C LEU A 45 13.35 -12.29 -19.67
N SER A 46 13.44 -11.19 -18.92
CA SER A 46 13.88 -9.91 -19.45
C SER A 46 15.28 -9.97 -20.03
N THR A 47 16.24 -10.57 -19.29
CA THR A 47 17.62 -10.72 -19.77
C THR A 47 17.73 -11.72 -20.92
N LEU A 48 16.91 -12.76 -20.96
CA LEU A 48 16.81 -13.68 -22.09
C LEU A 48 16.33 -12.93 -23.34
N LEU A 49 15.24 -12.17 -23.24
CA LEU A 49 14.71 -11.38 -24.35
C LEU A 49 15.76 -10.37 -24.84
N PHE A 50 16.46 -9.71 -23.92
CA PHE A 50 17.56 -8.82 -24.24
C PHE A 50 18.68 -9.56 -25.01
N SER A 51 19.08 -10.75 -24.57
CA SER A 51 20.16 -11.52 -25.23
C SER A 51 19.79 -11.96 -26.65
N LEU A 52 18.51 -12.27 -26.90
CA LEU A 52 18.03 -12.65 -28.24
C LEU A 52 18.12 -11.51 -29.27
N THR A 53 18.24 -10.26 -28.83
CA THR A 53 18.46 -9.11 -29.73
C THR A 53 19.91 -8.98 -30.21
N ASN A 54 20.82 -9.89 -29.79
CA ASN A 54 22.25 -9.82 -30.07
C ASN A 54 22.86 -8.42 -29.85
N PRO A 55 22.73 -7.87 -28.63
CA PRO A 55 23.04 -6.48 -28.36
C PRO A 55 24.52 -6.21 -28.54
N LYS A 56 24.86 -5.22 -29.36
CA LYS A 56 26.23 -4.69 -29.44
C LYS A 56 26.48 -3.77 -28.23
N LYS A 57 27.76 -3.61 -27.84
CA LYS A 57 28.15 -2.68 -26.75
C LYS A 57 28.01 -1.21 -27.23
N ASN A 58 26.80 -0.71 -27.27
CA ASN A 58 26.46 0.64 -27.71
C ASN A 58 25.26 1.19 -26.89
N ILE A 59 24.91 2.45 -27.11
CA ILE A 59 23.79 3.12 -26.41
C ILE A 59 22.46 2.38 -26.61
N LEU A 60 22.24 1.83 -27.82
CA LEU A 60 21.00 1.09 -28.11
C LEU A 60 20.81 -0.12 -27.19
N SER A 61 21.90 -0.81 -26.82
CA SER A 61 21.81 -1.94 -25.88
C SER A 61 21.32 -1.53 -24.50
N ILE A 62 21.66 -0.33 -24.04
CA ILE A 62 21.12 0.21 -22.76
C ILE A 62 19.61 0.45 -22.87
N LEU A 63 19.17 1.05 -23.98
CA LEU A 63 17.74 1.30 -24.21
C LEU A 63 16.96 -0.02 -24.31
N ILE A 64 17.46 -1.01 -25.02
CA ILE A 64 16.81 -2.33 -25.15
C ILE A 64 16.73 -2.99 -23.77
N LEU A 65 17.82 -3.01 -22.98
CA LEU A 65 17.82 -3.61 -21.64
C LEU A 65 16.86 -2.87 -20.70
N ALA A 66 16.87 -1.55 -20.71
CA ALA A 66 15.94 -0.75 -19.91
C ALA A 66 14.48 -1.06 -20.27
N THR A 67 14.18 -1.15 -21.58
CA THR A 67 12.83 -1.45 -22.08
C THR A 67 12.39 -2.87 -21.70
N THR A 68 13.25 -3.88 -21.86
CA THR A 68 12.91 -5.26 -21.52
C THR A 68 12.70 -5.42 -20.01
N LEU A 69 13.56 -4.84 -19.16
CA LEU A 69 13.37 -4.85 -17.70
C LEU A 69 12.07 -4.17 -17.32
N SER A 70 11.80 -2.98 -17.86
CA SER A 70 10.57 -2.23 -17.58
C SER A 70 9.32 -2.99 -18.02
N LEU A 71 9.36 -3.64 -19.18
CA LEU A 71 8.27 -4.47 -19.68
C LEU A 71 7.96 -5.62 -18.70
N PHE A 72 8.98 -6.36 -18.27
CA PHE A 72 8.76 -7.48 -17.37
C PHE A 72 8.36 -7.05 -15.94
N GLU A 73 8.81 -5.90 -15.47
CA GLU A 73 8.30 -5.31 -14.23
C GLU A 73 6.82 -4.90 -14.36
N TYR A 74 6.42 -4.35 -15.51
CA TYR A 74 5.02 -4.06 -15.79
C TYR A 74 4.19 -5.34 -15.89
N LEU A 75 4.65 -6.38 -16.61
CA LEU A 75 3.98 -7.68 -16.70
C LEU A 75 3.76 -8.30 -15.31
N ARG A 76 4.76 -8.25 -14.44
CA ARG A 76 4.68 -8.70 -13.04
C ARG A 76 3.57 -8.00 -12.24
N SER A 77 3.19 -6.80 -12.64
CA SER A 77 2.14 -6.03 -11.94
C SER A 77 0.72 -6.57 -12.12
N PHE A 78 0.49 -7.47 -13.06
CA PHE A 78 -0.85 -8.03 -13.30
C PHE A 78 -0.87 -9.53 -13.57
N MET A 79 0.24 -10.15 -13.95
CA MET A 79 0.29 -11.60 -14.12
C MET A 79 0.21 -12.30 -12.76
N PHE A 80 -0.47 -13.45 -12.72
CA PHE A 80 -0.62 -14.27 -11.50
C PHE A 80 -1.19 -13.52 -10.29
N GLY A 81 -2.17 -12.63 -10.52
CA GLY A 81 -2.76 -11.77 -9.50
C GLY A 81 -2.07 -10.42 -9.35
N GLY A 82 -0.84 -10.30 -9.82
CA GLY A 82 -0.01 -9.09 -9.81
C GLY A 82 0.69 -8.85 -8.48
N PHE A 83 2.00 -8.60 -8.53
CA PHE A 83 2.79 -8.23 -7.36
C PHE A 83 3.82 -7.14 -7.73
N PRO A 84 3.39 -5.88 -7.92
CA PRO A 84 4.28 -4.76 -8.29
C PRO A 84 5.11 -4.24 -7.11
N TRP A 85 5.44 -5.09 -6.16
CA TRP A 85 6.26 -4.76 -5.01
C TRP A 85 7.73 -4.62 -5.43
N ASN A 86 8.48 -3.74 -4.75
CA ASN A 86 9.91 -3.52 -5.01
C ASN A 86 10.25 -3.16 -6.48
N LEU A 87 9.57 -2.18 -7.05
CA LEU A 87 10.06 -1.53 -8.27
C LEU A 87 11.35 -0.77 -7.94
N ILE A 88 12.29 -0.73 -8.88
CA ILE A 88 13.58 -0.04 -8.69
C ILE A 88 13.39 1.43 -8.32
N SER A 89 12.34 2.06 -8.84
CA SER A 89 12.01 3.46 -8.56
C SER A 89 11.68 3.77 -7.09
N PHE A 90 11.28 2.77 -6.28
CA PHE A 90 11.04 3.00 -4.85
C PHE A 90 12.31 3.38 -4.08
N SER A 91 13.51 3.15 -4.63
CA SER A 91 14.77 3.66 -4.07
C SER A 91 14.80 5.18 -3.89
N PHE A 92 13.96 5.90 -4.62
CA PHE A 92 13.87 7.38 -4.55
C PHE A 92 12.74 7.88 -3.63
N VAL A 93 12.03 7.00 -2.91
CA VAL A 93 10.86 7.39 -2.11
C VAL A 93 11.16 8.50 -1.07
N ASN A 94 12.37 8.54 -0.55
CA ASN A 94 12.81 9.53 0.44
C ASN A 94 13.16 10.90 -0.18
N TYR A 95 13.18 11.01 -1.50
CA TYR A 95 13.52 12.24 -2.24
C TYR A 95 12.29 12.72 -2.98
N LEU A 96 11.37 13.36 -2.24
CA LEU A 96 10.04 13.74 -2.75
C LEU A 96 10.13 14.64 -3.99
N GLU A 97 11.15 15.46 -4.10
CA GLU A 97 11.39 16.34 -5.25
C GLU A 97 11.64 15.54 -6.53
N PHE A 98 12.37 14.42 -6.43
CA PHE A 98 12.67 13.59 -7.61
C PHE A 98 11.50 12.76 -8.08
N ILE A 99 10.65 12.32 -7.16
CA ILE A 99 9.50 11.46 -7.51
C ILE A 99 8.26 12.24 -7.96
N GLN A 100 8.29 13.59 -7.98
CA GLN A 100 7.17 14.40 -8.48
C GLN A 100 6.80 14.08 -9.94
N LEU A 101 7.76 13.61 -10.73
CA LEU A 101 7.53 13.19 -12.11
C LEU A 101 6.47 12.07 -12.24
N LEU A 102 6.21 11.32 -11.16
CA LEU A 102 5.11 10.34 -11.08
C LEU A 102 3.75 10.95 -11.43
N SER A 103 3.53 12.21 -11.08
CA SER A 103 2.25 12.91 -11.35
C SER A 103 1.94 13.05 -12.84
N ILE A 104 2.96 13.00 -13.70
CA ILE A 104 2.86 13.09 -15.16
C ILE A 104 2.99 11.72 -15.81
N THR A 105 3.98 10.94 -15.39
CA THR A 105 4.36 9.69 -16.08
C THR A 105 3.66 8.45 -15.51
N GLY A 106 3.20 8.52 -14.26
CA GLY A 106 2.79 7.35 -13.51
C GLY A 106 3.97 6.47 -13.08
N THR A 107 3.69 5.48 -12.23
CA THR A 107 4.72 4.68 -11.56
C THR A 107 5.57 3.85 -12.53
N TYR A 108 4.98 3.21 -13.54
CA TYR A 108 5.74 2.29 -14.40
C TYR A 108 6.63 3.02 -15.39
N ALA A 109 6.17 4.12 -15.99
CA ALA A 109 7.02 4.93 -16.87
C ALA A 109 8.12 5.63 -16.06
N PHE A 110 7.82 6.11 -14.85
CA PHE A 110 8.86 6.63 -13.95
C PHE A 110 9.89 5.55 -13.60
N ASN A 111 9.45 4.33 -13.29
CA ASN A 111 10.35 3.21 -13.03
C ASN A 111 11.27 2.93 -14.24
N SER A 112 10.75 3.01 -15.46
CA SER A 112 11.55 2.85 -16.69
C SER A 112 12.63 3.91 -16.80
N ILE A 113 12.33 5.16 -16.47
CA ILE A 113 13.29 6.27 -16.43
C ILE A 113 14.39 5.99 -15.40
N ILE A 114 14.02 5.53 -14.20
CA ILE A 114 14.99 5.20 -13.14
C ILE A 114 15.89 4.02 -13.55
N ILE A 115 15.33 2.97 -14.14
CA ILE A 115 16.11 1.85 -14.67
C ILE A 115 17.13 2.37 -15.71
N LEU A 116 16.70 3.23 -16.63
CA LEU A 116 17.59 3.83 -17.63
C LEU A 116 18.70 4.63 -16.95
N ILE A 117 18.39 5.45 -15.95
CA ILE A 117 19.39 6.25 -15.20
C ILE A 117 20.41 5.33 -14.53
N PHE A 118 19.98 4.23 -13.90
CA PHE A 118 20.88 3.28 -13.24
C PHE A 118 21.75 2.49 -14.22
N LEU A 119 21.34 2.36 -15.46
CA LEU A 119 22.15 1.73 -16.53
C LEU A 119 23.13 2.71 -17.17
N MET A 120 22.96 4.03 -17.07
CA MET A 120 23.81 5.03 -17.70
C MET A 120 25.32 4.90 -17.36
N PRO A 121 25.74 4.56 -16.12
CA PRO A 121 27.16 4.38 -15.84
C PRO A 121 27.85 3.32 -16.68
N THR A 122 27.10 2.35 -17.24
CA THR A 122 27.69 1.32 -18.12
C THR A 122 28.28 1.89 -19.41
N ILE A 123 27.90 3.11 -19.81
CA ILE A 123 28.46 3.83 -20.95
C ILE A 123 29.99 4.03 -20.82
N LEU A 124 30.49 4.11 -19.60
CA LEU A 124 31.94 4.23 -19.35
C LEU A 124 32.74 3.05 -19.92
N PHE A 125 32.15 1.86 -19.96
CA PHE A 125 32.74 0.63 -20.45
C PHE A 125 32.56 0.43 -21.95
N PHE A 126 31.84 1.33 -22.66
CA PHE A 126 31.63 1.23 -24.10
C PHE A 126 32.75 1.94 -24.86
N ASN A 127 33.05 1.45 -26.07
CA ASN A 127 34.02 2.05 -26.95
C ASN A 127 33.39 3.25 -27.72
N LEU A 128 33.14 4.35 -26.98
CA LEU A 128 32.59 5.59 -27.51
C LEU A 128 33.62 6.72 -27.42
N LYS A 129 33.55 7.68 -28.38
CA LYS A 129 34.35 8.90 -28.30
C LYS A 129 34.15 9.62 -26.98
N LYS A 130 35.23 10.13 -26.38
CA LYS A 130 35.21 10.85 -25.08
C LYS A 130 34.15 11.96 -25.05
N ASN A 131 34.01 12.72 -26.11
CA ASN A 131 33.03 13.80 -26.21
C ASN A 131 31.58 13.30 -26.06
N ILE A 132 31.26 12.14 -26.68
CA ILE A 132 29.92 11.53 -26.57
C ILE A 132 29.64 11.13 -25.10
N LYS A 133 30.61 10.49 -24.43
CA LYS A 133 30.48 10.12 -23.04
C LYS A 133 30.24 11.34 -22.13
N LEU A 134 31.02 12.41 -22.35
CA LEU A 134 30.85 13.66 -21.62
C LEU A 134 29.51 14.33 -21.90
N THR A 135 29.05 14.37 -23.16
CA THR A 135 27.73 14.93 -23.50
C THR A 135 26.63 14.18 -22.81
N ILE A 136 26.64 12.84 -22.81
CA ILE A 136 25.60 12.05 -22.14
C ILE A 136 25.65 12.28 -20.62
N PHE A 137 26.83 12.33 -20.03
CA PHE A 137 27.01 12.61 -18.60
C PHE A 137 26.44 13.98 -18.20
N PHE A 138 26.81 15.05 -18.90
CA PHE A 138 26.29 16.39 -18.62
C PHE A 138 24.78 16.50 -18.88
N LEU A 139 24.29 15.89 -19.96
CA LEU A 139 22.86 15.86 -20.24
C LEU A 139 22.07 15.15 -19.12
N SER A 140 22.61 14.04 -18.61
CA SER A 140 22.00 13.33 -17.47
C SER A 140 21.94 14.19 -16.22
N ILE A 141 23.02 14.94 -15.91
CA ILE A 141 23.05 15.88 -14.77
C ILE A 141 22.02 16.99 -14.97
N ILE A 142 21.93 17.56 -16.18
CA ILE A 142 20.98 18.63 -16.48
C ILE A 142 19.54 18.11 -16.30
N LEU A 143 19.19 16.97 -16.87
CA LEU A 143 17.86 16.38 -16.74
C LEU A 143 17.51 16.08 -15.29
N PHE A 144 18.46 15.55 -14.52
CA PHE A 144 18.28 15.28 -13.09
C PHE A 144 18.05 16.56 -12.29
N SER A 145 18.84 17.60 -12.58
CA SER A 145 18.70 18.92 -11.94
C SER A 145 17.37 19.58 -12.29
N VAL A 146 16.97 19.56 -13.57
CA VAL A 146 15.69 20.10 -14.03
C VAL A 146 14.54 19.39 -13.30
N ASN A 147 14.56 18.06 -13.23
CA ASN A 147 13.55 17.30 -12.49
C ASN A 147 13.51 17.68 -11.01
N HIS A 148 14.67 17.85 -10.37
CA HIS A 148 14.73 18.26 -8.96
C HIS A 148 14.11 19.64 -8.72
N PHE A 149 14.52 20.65 -9.51
CA PHE A 149 14.00 22.01 -9.33
C PHE A 149 12.51 22.11 -9.70
N TRP A 150 12.09 21.42 -10.75
CA TRP A 150 10.67 21.33 -11.09
C TRP A 150 9.86 20.66 -9.97
N GLY A 151 10.34 19.53 -9.45
CA GLY A 151 9.68 18.82 -8.36
C GLY A 151 9.62 19.65 -7.08
N LYS A 152 10.69 20.38 -6.75
CA LYS A 152 10.69 21.33 -5.61
C LYS A 152 9.66 22.44 -5.78
N SER A 153 9.54 22.99 -7.01
CA SER A 153 8.50 23.98 -7.33
C SER A 153 7.11 23.40 -7.18
N ASN A 154 6.90 22.16 -7.63
CA ASN A 154 5.62 21.44 -7.56
C ASN A 154 5.18 21.22 -6.11
N LEU A 155 6.11 20.76 -5.25
CA LEU A 155 5.85 20.60 -3.81
C LEU A 155 5.49 21.92 -3.14
N ARG A 156 6.23 23.01 -3.47
CA ARG A 156 5.91 24.33 -2.94
C ARG A 156 4.51 24.81 -3.35
N GLN A 157 4.13 24.63 -4.60
CA GLN A 157 2.79 24.96 -5.07
C GLN A 157 1.71 24.13 -4.35
N TYR A 158 2.00 22.87 -4.07
CA TYR A 158 1.10 22.00 -3.32
C TYR A 158 0.93 22.47 -1.87
N GLU A 159 2.01 22.89 -1.20
CA GLU A 159 1.95 23.44 0.16
C GLU A 159 1.15 24.73 0.26
N LEU A 160 1.17 25.54 -0.82
CA LEU A 160 0.44 26.82 -0.91
C LEU A 160 -1.06 26.62 -1.24
N LYS A 161 -1.48 25.44 -1.71
CA LYS A 161 -2.90 25.17 -1.98
C LYS A 161 -3.71 25.25 -0.70
N GLU A 162 -4.90 25.85 -0.79
CA GLU A 162 -5.86 25.84 0.30
C GLU A 162 -6.16 24.41 0.74
N LYS A 163 -6.06 24.19 2.04
CA LYS A 163 -6.36 22.89 2.63
C LYS A 163 -7.87 22.72 2.66
N ILE A 164 -8.33 21.54 2.24
CA ILE A 164 -9.76 21.19 2.31
C ILE A 164 -10.20 21.22 3.77
N ASP A 165 -11.13 22.10 4.09
CA ASP A 165 -11.79 22.05 5.40
C ASP A 165 -12.76 20.86 5.42
N LEU A 166 -12.43 19.87 6.21
CA LEU A 166 -13.27 18.69 6.38
C LEU A 166 -14.48 18.95 7.29
N GLY A 167 -14.49 20.07 8.02
CA GLY A 167 -15.47 20.33 9.08
C GLY A 167 -15.41 19.35 10.25
N PHE A 168 -14.34 18.52 10.32
CA PHE A 168 -14.11 17.51 11.34
C PHE A 168 -12.64 17.44 11.75
N THR A 169 -12.41 17.16 13.03
CA THR A 169 -11.10 16.65 13.48
C THR A 169 -10.96 15.20 13.06
N VAL A 170 -9.83 14.81 12.47
CA VAL A 170 -9.54 13.41 12.15
C VAL A 170 -8.62 12.82 13.20
N LYS A 171 -9.06 11.75 13.85
CA LYS A 171 -8.25 10.92 14.75
C LYS A 171 -7.95 9.58 14.12
N ILE A 172 -6.68 9.31 13.82
CA ILE A 172 -6.22 8.00 13.37
C ILE A 172 -5.84 7.20 14.60
N ILE A 173 -6.54 6.11 14.83
CA ILE A 173 -6.34 5.21 15.96
C ILE A 173 -5.46 4.06 15.48
N SER A 174 -4.29 3.92 16.10
CA SER A 174 -3.35 2.83 15.82
C SER A 174 -3.08 2.10 17.14
N PRO A 175 -3.97 1.21 17.55
CA PRO A 175 -3.79 0.46 18.78
C PRO A 175 -2.63 -0.52 18.63
N LYS A 176 -1.79 -0.65 19.67
CA LYS A 176 -0.69 -1.63 19.71
C LYS A 176 -1.22 -3.03 20.05
N ILE A 177 -2.12 -3.56 19.22
CA ILE A 177 -2.74 -4.85 19.45
C ILE A 177 -1.93 -5.93 18.73
N ASN A 178 -1.70 -7.06 19.40
CA ASN A 178 -0.96 -8.17 18.82
C ASN A 178 -1.75 -8.77 17.64
N ILE A 179 -1.05 -9.08 16.53
CA ILE A 179 -1.64 -9.75 15.37
C ILE A 179 -2.24 -11.13 15.74
N LYS A 180 -1.75 -11.75 16.81
CA LYS A 180 -2.28 -13.04 17.31
C LYS A 180 -3.76 -13.00 17.65
N ARG A 181 -4.35 -11.79 17.85
CA ARG A 181 -5.80 -11.65 18.07
C ARG A 181 -6.65 -12.24 16.95
N PHE A 182 -6.11 -12.26 15.71
CA PHE A 182 -6.81 -12.91 14.59
C PHE A 182 -6.99 -14.42 14.79
N PHE A 183 -6.24 -15.02 15.72
CA PHE A 183 -6.21 -16.46 16.00
C PHE A 183 -6.72 -16.80 17.42
N GLN A 184 -7.11 -15.81 18.21
CA GLN A 184 -7.58 -15.95 19.58
C GLN A 184 -9.05 -15.50 19.69
N ASN A 185 -9.84 -16.19 20.52
CA ASN A 185 -11.18 -15.76 20.86
C ASN A 185 -11.09 -14.77 22.04
N GLU A 186 -10.95 -13.49 21.71
CA GLU A 186 -11.02 -12.40 22.69
C GLU A 186 -12.49 -12.06 23.00
N ASP A 187 -12.75 -11.59 24.23
CA ASP A 187 -14.07 -11.07 24.58
C ASP A 187 -14.34 -9.78 23.79
N PRO A 188 -15.36 -9.76 22.91
CA PRO A 188 -15.65 -8.58 22.11
C PRO A 188 -15.96 -7.34 22.93
N ILE A 189 -16.55 -7.49 24.14
CA ILE A 189 -16.91 -6.36 24.99
C ILE A 189 -15.65 -5.67 25.53
N GLU A 190 -14.72 -6.45 26.05
CA GLU A 190 -13.46 -5.94 26.60
C GLU A 190 -12.67 -5.23 25.49
N PHE A 191 -12.57 -5.86 24.35
CA PHE A 191 -11.82 -5.31 23.19
C PHE A 191 -12.45 -4.02 22.64
N ILE A 192 -13.78 -3.96 22.47
CA ILE A 192 -14.49 -2.74 22.05
C ILE A 192 -14.29 -1.64 23.08
N SER A 193 -14.36 -1.96 24.36
CA SER A 193 -14.16 -1.00 25.45
C SER A 193 -12.74 -0.41 25.44
N GLU A 194 -11.73 -1.23 25.16
CA GLU A 194 -10.34 -0.78 24.98
C GLU A 194 -10.22 0.16 23.78
N LEU A 195 -10.80 -0.18 22.63
CA LEU A 195 -10.80 0.68 21.44
C LEU A 195 -11.46 2.03 21.70
N ILE A 196 -12.58 2.06 22.43
CA ILE A 196 -13.27 3.29 22.85
C ILE A 196 -12.36 4.11 23.77
N TYR A 197 -11.74 3.48 24.77
CA TYR A 197 -10.83 4.13 25.70
C TYR A 197 -9.63 4.78 24.99
N ILE A 198 -8.99 4.08 24.06
CA ILE A 198 -7.88 4.61 23.26
C ILE A 198 -8.35 5.75 22.34
N SER A 199 -9.56 5.68 21.82
CA SER A 199 -10.13 6.69 20.92
C SER A 199 -10.39 8.02 21.63
N LYS A 200 -10.61 8.02 22.96
CA LYS A 200 -10.88 9.22 23.78
C LYS A 200 -11.89 10.15 23.08
N PRO A 201 -13.13 9.70 22.85
CA PRO A 201 -14.14 10.51 22.20
C PRO A 201 -14.52 11.72 23.08
N ASN A 202 -14.61 12.91 22.46
CA ASN A 202 -15.10 14.12 23.11
C ASN A 202 -16.42 14.55 22.45
N PRO A 203 -17.56 14.48 23.13
CA PRO A 203 -18.88 14.75 22.56
C PRO A 203 -19.04 16.13 21.91
N SER A 204 -18.28 17.11 22.41
CA SER A 204 -18.35 18.50 21.93
C SER A 204 -17.68 18.68 20.56
N ASN A 205 -16.78 17.77 20.15
CA ASN A 205 -16.00 17.90 18.93
C ASN A 205 -16.59 17.08 17.80
N LYS A 206 -16.66 17.66 16.60
CA LYS A 206 -16.93 16.89 15.37
C LYS A 206 -15.68 16.08 15.02
N THR A 207 -15.70 14.76 15.20
CA THR A 207 -14.52 13.92 15.02
C THR A 207 -14.81 12.70 14.14
N ILE A 208 -13.90 12.44 13.21
CA ILE A 208 -13.86 11.19 12.45
C ILE A 208 -12.75 10.32 13.06
N PHE A 209 -13.14 9.18 13.63
CA PHE A 209 -12.23 8.17 14.12
C PHE A 209 -11.94 7.17 13.01
N ILE A 210 -10.67 6.94 12.71
CA ILE A 210 -10.22 6.00 11.68
C ILE A 210 -9.46 4.89 12.39
N LEU A 211 -9.99 3.67 12.31
CA LEU A 211 -9.39 2.45 12.84
C LEU A 211 -8.83 1.60 11.68
N PRO A 212 -7.86 0.71 11.93
CA PRO A 212 -7.24 -0.10 10.90
C PRO A 212 -8.15 -1.18 10.33
N GLU A 213 -7.62 -1.90 9.31
CA GLU A 213 -8.21 -3.10 8.71
C GLU A 213 -8.37 -4.21 9.75
N GLY A 214 -9.48 -4.94 9.67
CA GLY A 214 -9.73 -6.14 10.47
C GLY A 214 -9.64 -5.91 11.98
N ILE A 215 -9.96 -4.71 12.47
CA ILE A 215 -9.76 -4.35 13.87
C ILE A 215 -10.61 -5.24 14.81
N LEU A 216 -11.79 -5.65 14.37
CA LEU A 216 -12.69 -6.57 15.05
C LEU A 216 -12.75 -7.90 14.26
N SER A 217 -11.64 -8.64 14.23
CA SER A 217 -11.47 -9.83 13.39
C SER A 217 -12.38 -11.00 13.79
N SER A 218 -12.74 -11.11 15.07
CA SER A 218 -13.58 -12.18 15.62
C SER A 218 -15.09 -11.91 15.51
N VAL A 219 -15.47 -10.71 15.06
CA VAL A 219 -16.87 -10.27 15.03
C VAL A 219 -17.24 -9.85 13.60
N TYR A 220 -18.35 -10.37 13.07
CA TYR A 220 -18.95 -9.85 11.85
C TYR A 220 -19.78 -8.60 12.18
N PHE A 221 -19.98 -7.75 11.16
CA PHE A 221 -20.73 -6.50 11.34
C PHE A 221 -22.15 -6.73 11.90
N GLU A 222 -22.80 -7.80 11.47
CA GLU A 222 -24.15 -8.17 11.94
C GLU A 222 -24.18 -8.42 13.45
N ASP A 223 -23.12 -9.03 13.99
CA ASP A 223 -22.96 -9.28 15.41
C ASP A 223 -22.55 -8.03 16.19
N LEU A 224 -21.83 -7.09 15.56
CA LEU A 224 -21.43 -5.83 16.17
C LEU A 224 -22.63 -5.02 16.66
N LYS A 225 -23.77 -5.14 15.99
CA LYS A 225 -25.01 -4.46 16.39
C LYS A 225 -25.49 -4.81 17.81
N LYS A 226 -25.12 -5.99 18.33
CA LYS A 226 -25.40 -6.39 19.71
C LYS A 226 -24.73 -5.47 20.74
N TYR A 227 -23.63 -4.82 20.34
CA TYR A 227 -22.84 -3.91 21.17
C TYR A 227 -23.15 -2.43 20.91
N LYS A 228 -24.27 -2.12 20.22
CA LYS A 228 -24.69 -0.75 19.88
C LYS A 228 -24.65 0.20 21.07
N ASN A 229 -25.07 -0.25 22.25
CA ASN A 229 -25.12 0.58 23.46
C ASN A 229 -23.73 1.05 23.93
N LEU A 230 -22.66 0.24 23.74
CA LEU A 230 -21.29 0.66 24.04
C LEU A 230 -20.86 1.84 23.15
N PHE A 231 -21.21 1.79 21.87
CA PHE A 231 -20.91 2.86 20.94
C PHE A 231 -21.75 4.11 21.18
N SER A 232 -23.07 3.97 21.32
CA SER A 232 -23.97 5.13 21.48
C SER A 232 -23.76 5.87 22.79
N ASN A 233 -23.32 5.20 23.86
CA ASN A 233 -22.99 5.82 25.14
C ASN A 233 -21.63 6.55 25.13
N SER A 234 -20.70 6.12 24.25
CA SER A 234 -19.34 6.65 24.20
C SER A 234 -19.14 7.66 23.08
N PHE A 235 -19.75 7.44 21.93
CA PHE A 235 -19.66 8.31 20.77
C PHE A 235 -20.95 9.15 20.63
N SER A 236 -20.80 10.44 20.32
CA SER A 236 -21.93 11.35 20.09
C SER A 236 -22.35 11.37 18.62
N LYS A 237 -23.47 12.03 18.32
CA LYS A 237 -23.95 12.29 16.95
C LYS A 237 -22.93 13.09 16.09
N ASN A 238 -22.00 13.81 16.75
CA ASN A 238 -20.93 14.56 16.12
C ASN A 238 -19.78 13.67 15.64
N HIS A 239 -19.79 12.39 15.97
CA HIS A 239 -18.73 11.45 15.64
C HIS A 239 -19.09 10.59 14.43
N LYS A 240 -18.07 10.28 13.62
CA LYS A 240 -18.12 9.27 12.58
C LYS A 240 -16.98 8.28 12.84
N ILE A 241 -17.25 7.01 12.60
CA ILE A 241 -16.30 5.92 12.85
C ILE A 241 -16.06 5.22 11.53
N ILE A 242 -14.79 5.20 11.09
CA ILE A 242 -14.36 4.46 9.91
C ILE A 242 -13.51 3.30 10.41
N LEU A 243 -13.85 2.09 10.03
CA LEU A 243 -13.13 0.89 10.47
C LEU A 243 -13.15 -0.22 9.42
N GLY A 244 -12.13 -1.09 9.49
CA GLY A 244 -12.07 -2.32 8.72
C GLY A 244 -12.72 -3.47 9.46
N MET A 245 -13.65 -4.17 8.81
CA MET A 245 -14.42 -5.24 9.41
C MET A 245 -14.89 -6.26 8.39
N ASN A 246 -15.09 -7.50 8.82
CA ASN A 246 -15.66 -8.54 7.98
C ASN A 246 -17.18 -8.43 7.94
N ILE A 247 -17.75 -8.62 6.75
CA ILE A 247 -19.19 -8.70 6.51
C ILE A 247 -19.50 -10.07 5.93
N TYR A 248 -20.54 -10.72 6.46
CA TYR A 248 -21.08 -11.96 5.89
C TYR A 248 -22.39 -11.66 5.17
N GLU A 249 -22.41 -11.81 3.87
CA GLU A 249 -23.57 -11.51 3.03
C GLU A 249 -23.66 -12.51 1.88
N ASN A 250 -24.85 -13.06 1.63
CA ASN A 250 -25.13 -14.01 0.55
C ASN A 250 -24.11 -15.17 0.51
N GLU A 251 -23.87 -15.80 1.65
CA GLU A 251 -22.92 -16.92 1.81
C GLU A 251 -21.46 -16.56 1.49
N LYS A 252 -21.12 -15.26 1.44
CA LYS A 252 -19.79 -14.76 1.14
C LYS A 252 -19.26 -13.89 2.27
N ILE A 253 -17.96 -13.97 2.48
CA ILE A 253 -17.25 -13.11 3.44
C ILE A 253 -16.51 -12.03 2.67
N TYR A 254 -16.70 -10.78 3.06
CA TYR A 254 -16.03 -9.63 2.49
C TYR A 254 -15.17 -8.91 3.54
N ASN A 255 -13.92 -8.65 3.21
CA ASN A 255 -13.11 -7.69 3.93
C ASN A 255 -13.58 -6.28 3.53
N SER A 256 -14.03 -5.46 4.48
CA SER A 256 -14.77 -4.25 4.19
C SER A 256 -14.26 -3.04 4.98
N LEU A 257 -14.41 -1.85 4.40
CA LEU A 257 -14.30 -0.57 5.08
C LEU A 257 -15.70 -0.01 5.30
N LEU A 258 -16.04 0.23 6.55
CA LEU A 258 -17.33 0.79 6.96
C LEU A 258 -17.17 2.22 7.47
N VAL A 259 -18.12 3.07 7.13
CA VAL A 259 -18.35 4.38 7.74
C VAL A 259 -19.62 4.31 8.54
N LEU A 260 -19.53 4.50 9.85
CA LEU A 260 -20.62 4.33 10.80
C LEU A 260 -20.90 5.63 11.57
N ASN A 261 -22.15 5.82 12.00
CA ASN A 261 -22.48 6.79 13.04
C ASN A 261 -22.33 6.16 14.45
N ASN A 262 -22.63 6.92 15.48
CA ASN A 262 -22.59 6.46 16.87
C ASN A 262 -23.61 5.35 17.19
N GLU A 263 -24.63 5.15 16.37
CA GLU A 263 -25.64 4.11 16.49
C GLU A 263 -25.35 2.87 15.63
N LEU A 264 -24.14 2.79 15.05
CA LEU A 264 -23.70 1.74 14.12
C LEU A 264 -24.52 1.66 12.83
N ASN A 265 -25.23 2.73 12.45
CA ASN A 265 -25.83 2.79 11.12
C ASN A 265 -24.76 3.04 10.05
N ILE A 266 -24.83 2.28 8.96
CA ILE A 266 -23.89 2.41 7.85
C ILE A 266 -24.18 3.70 7.07
N LEU A 267 -23.19 4.58 7.01
CA LEU A 267 -23.20 5.80 6.20
C LEU A 267 -22.46 5.60 4.87
N GLY A 268 -21.57 4.62 4.81
CA GLY A 268 -20.83 4.24 3.61
C GLY A 268 -20.17 2.89 3.79
N ILE A 269 -20.01 2.16 2.69
CA ILE A 269 -19.42 0.83 2.66
C ILE A 269 -18.54 0.65 1.43
N TYR A 270 -17.43 -0.03 1.62
CA TYR A 270 -16.57 -0.49 0.55
C TYR A 270 -16.09 -1.90 0.81
N TYR A 271 -16.26 -2.79 -0.16
CA TYR A 271 -15.76 -4.14 -0.15
C TYR A 271 -14.43 -4.24 -0.91
N LYS A 272 -13.45 -4.92 -0.32
CA LYS A 272 -12.11 -5.07 -0.91
C LYS A 272 -12.17 -5.64 -2.33
N ASN A 273 -11.47 -4.98 -3.23
CA ASN A 273 -11.45 -5.31 -4.65
C ASN A 273 -10.33 -6.30 -5.00
N LYS A 274 -9.14 -6.07 -4.41
CA LYS A 274 -7.94 -6.87 -4.64
C LYS A 274 -7.53 -7.59 -3.38
N LEU A 275 -7.73 -8.91 -3.40
CA LEU A 275 -7.38 -9.80 -2.30
C LEU A 275 -5.91 -10.21 -2.37
N VAL A 276 -5.33 -10.49 -1.20
CA VAL A 276 -3.97 -11.00 -1.06
C VAL A 276 -3.95 -12.49 -1.37
N PRO A 277 -3.20 -12.91 -2.41
CA PRO A 277 -3.03 -14.34 -2.70
C PRO A 277 -2.43 -15.10 -1.51
N PHE A 278 -2.91 -16.29 -1.24
CA PHE A 278 -2.57 -17.15 -0.09
C PHE A 278 -2.92 -16.56 1.29
N GLY A 279 -3.05 -15.24 1.40
CA GLY A 279 -3.50 -14.57 2.61
C GLY A 279 -5.03 -14.61 2.74
N GLU A 280 -5.75 -14.03 1.82
CA GLU A 280 -7.21 -13.85 1.87
C GLU A 280 -7.98 -14.86 1.01
N TYR A 281 -7.33 -15.42 0.00
CA TYR A 281 -7.88 -16.51 -0.82
C TYR A 281 -6.77 -17.48 -1.23
N LEU A 282 -7.13 -18.71 -1.52
CA LEU A 282 -6.21 -19.72 -2.01
C LEU A 282 -6.24 -19.73 -3.56
N PRO A 283 -5.14 -19.33 -4.24
CA PRO A 283 -5.06 -19.49 -5.68
C PRO A 283 -5.23 -20.96 -6.07
N PHE A 284 -5.94 -21.22 -7.16
CA PHE A 284 -6.24 -22.61 -7.60
C PHE A 284 -6.85 -23.48 -6.49
N GLU A 285 -7.81 -22.93 -5.75
CA GLU A 285 -8.38 -23.52 -4.52
C GLU A 285 -8.81 -24.98 -4.70
N LYS A 286 -9.37 -25.34 -5.87
CA LYS A 286 -9.76 -26.73 -6.19
C LYS A 286 -8.57 -27.71 -6.17
N ILE A 287 -7.38 -27.27 -6.59
CA ILE A 287 -6.17 -28.11 -6.63
C ILE A 287 -5.48 -28.09 -5.27
N LEU A 288 -5.15 -26.90 -4.78
CA LEU A 288 -4.40 -26.75 -3.56
C LEU A 288 -5.20 -27.15 -2.31
N GLY A 289 -6.52 -26.90 -2.30
CA GLY A 289 -7.41 -27.34 -1.23
C GLY A 289 -7.47 -28.85 -1.10
N ASN A 290 -7.55 -29.57 -2.22
CA ASN A 290 -7.50 -31.04 -2.23
C ASN A 290 -6.14 -31.61 -1.72
N LEU A 291 -5.07 -30.81 -1.82
CA LEU A 291 -3.75 -31.14 -1.27
C LEU A 291 -3.61 -30.73 0.21
N GLY A 292 -4.67 -30.24 0.85
CA GLY A 292 -4.69 -29.84 2.25
C GLY A 292 -4.17 -28.44 2.55
N PHE A 293 -3.86 -27.63 1.52
CA PHE A 293 -3.45 -26.23 1.72
C PHE A 293 -4.65 -25.37 2.12
N LYS A 294 -4.40 -24.43 3.04
CA LYS A 294 -5.38 -23.43 3.51
C LYS A 294 -4.82 -22.03 3.34
N LYS A 295 -5.68 -21.02 3.28
CA LYS A 295 -5.26 -19.62 3.35
C LYS A 295 -4.70 -19.29 4.72
N ILE A 296 -3.84 -18.28 4.79
CA ILE A 296 -3.12 -17.91 6.03
C ILE A 296 -4.05 -17.19 7.03
N THR A 297 -4.98 -16.36 6.55
CA THR A 297 -5.91 -15.67 7.45
C THR A 297 -6.97 -16.61 8.01
N GLN A 298 -7.46 -16.30 9.22
CA GLN A 298 -8.43 -17.11 9.94
C GLN A 298 -9.72 -17.40 9.12
N GLY A 299 -10.33 -18.55 9.38
CA GLY A 299 -11.55 -19.02 8.72
C GLY A 299 -11.28 -19.94 7.52
N TYR A 300 -12.17 -20.91 7.33
CA TYR A 300 -12.02 -21.92 6.27
C TYR A 300 -12.36 -21.38 4.87
N GLN A 301 -13.23 -20.36 4.80
CA GLN A 301 -13.72 -19.81 3.54
C GLN A 301 -12.84 -18.67 3.05
N SER A 302 -12.50 -18.69 1.75
CA SER A 302 -11.81 -17.58 1.08
C SER A 302 -12.69 -16.32 1.10
N PHE A 303 -12.04 -15.15 1.26
CA PHE A 303 -12.76 -13.88 1.09
C PHE A 303 -13.23 -13.73 -0.35
N SER A 304 -14.34 -13.01 -0.51
CA SER A 304 -14.87 -12.65 -1.83
C SER A 304 -14.43 -11.23 -2.19
N SER A 305 -14.08 -11.04 -3.46
CA SER A 305 -13.76 -9.71 -3.98
C SER A 305 -15.01 -9.03 -4.56
N HIS A 306 -15.00 -7.70 -4.54
CA HIS A 306 -16.03 -6.90 -5.19
C HIS A 306 -15.42 -6.01 -6.27
N ASN A 307 -16.05 -5.87 -7.43
CA ASN A 307 -15.43 -5.21 -8.59
C ASN A 307 -15.59 -3.68 -8.60
N LEU A 308 -16.50 -3.13 -7.81
CA LEU A 308 -16.78 -1.70 -7.80
C LEU A 308 -16.00 -0.99 -6.70
N ARG A 309 -15.27 0.07 -7.09
CA ARG A 309 -14.70 1.04 -6.16
C ARG A 309 -15.26 2.42 -6.48
N ASN A 310 -16.01 2.95 -5.53
CA ASN A 310 -16.60 4.27 -5.63
C ASN A 310 -16.08 5.13 -4.47
N PRO A 311 -15.85 6.43 -4.71
CA PRO A 311 -15.63 7.35 -3.61
C PRO A 311 -16.82 7.33 -2.66
N ILE A 312 -16.53 7.36 -1.37
CA ILE A 312 -17.55 7.49 -0.30
C ILE A 312 -17.68 8.97 0.02
N LYS A 313 -18.92 9.48 -0.09
CA LYS A 313 -19.26 10.85 0.29
C LYS A 313 -19.53 10.91 1.78
N LEU A 314 -18.86 11.84 2.45
CA LEU A 314 -19.08 12.10 3.87
C LEU A 314 -19.14 13.62 4.10
N ASN A 315 -20.35 14.14 4.28
CA ASN A 315 -20.62 15.56 4.38
C ASN A 315 -20.07 16.37 3.18
N ASN A 316 -19.02 17.18 3.42
CA ASN A 316 -18.48 18.12 2.43
C ASN A 316 -17.33 17.57 1.60
N PHE A 317 -16.95 16.31 1.78
CA PHE A 317 -15.84 15.71 1.06
C PHE A 317 -16.12 14.27 0.62
N ASN A 318 -15.36 13.84 -0.37
CA ASN A 318 -15.37 12.47 -0.87
C ASN A 318 -13.98 11.85 -0.68
N PHE A 319 -13.90 10.60 -0.25
CA PHE A 319 -12.65 9.89 -0.23
C PHE A 319 -12.72 8.59 -1.02
N LEU A 320 -11.60 8.23 -1.65
CA LEU A 320 -11.46 6.96 -2.34
C LEU A 320 -11.00 5.90 -1.34
N PRO A 321 -11.82 4.89 -1.03
CA PRO A 321 -11.47 3.85 -0.06
C PRO A 321 -10.53 2.83 -0.68
N LEU A 322 -9.50 2.45 0.08
CA LEU A 322 -8.61 1.32 -0.18
C LEU A 322 -8.45 0.50 1.09
N ILE A 323 -8.19 -0.79 0.93
CA ILE A 323 -7.86 -1.69 2.03
C ILE A 323 -6.51 -2.35 1.74
N CYS A 324 -5.50 -1.99 2.55
CA CYS A 324 -4.18 -2.62 2.63
C CYS A 324 -3.50 -2.78 1.26
N TYR A 325 -3.37 -4.01 0.80
CA TYR A 325 -2.71 -4.44 -0.44
C TYR A 325 -3.13 -3.68 -1.70
N GLU A 326 -4.31 -3.08 -1.71
CA GLU A 326 -4.83 -2.38 -2.89
C GLU A 326 -4.01 -1.16 -3.29
N VAL A 327 -3.33 -0.51 -2.34
CA VAL A 327 -2.51 0.68 -2.58
C VAL A 327 -1.31 0.43 -3.49
N ILE A 328 -0.89 -0.84 -3.64
CA ILE A 328 0.28 -1.17 -4.46
C ILE A 328 0.01 -1.08 -5.98
N PHE A 329 -1.25 -1.10 -6.39
CA PHE A 329 -1.63 -1.19 -7.81
C PHE A 329 -1.75 0.18 -8.47
N SER A 330 -0.67 0.63 -9.10
CA SER A 330 -0.62 1.86 -9.91
C SER A 330 -1.62 1.85 -11.07
N GLY A 331 -2.29 2.99 -11.29
CA GLY A 331 -3.25 3.18 -12.39
C GLY A 331 -4.53 2.34 -12.29
N LYS A 332 -4.74 1.62 -11.18
CA LYS A 332 -5.91 0.72 -11.02
C LYS A 332 -6.82 1.11 -9.86
N ILE A 333 -6.43 2.09 -9.05
CA ILE A 333 -7.22 2.47 -7.88
C ILE A 333 -8.44 3.34 -8.22
N ASN A 334 -8.38 4.16 -9.27
CA ASN A 334 -9.48 4.99 -9.74
C ASN A 334 -9.80 4.76 -11.23
N LYS A 335 -10.17 3.55 -11.61
CA LYS A 335 -10.47 3.18 -13.00
C LYS A 335 -11.61 4.01 -13.62
N SER A 336 -12.60 4.39 -12.83
CA SER A 336 -13.77 5.16 -13.29
C SER A 336 -13.51 6.67 -13.34
N LYS A 337 -12.29 7.13 -13.06
CA LYS A 337 -11.88 8.56 -13.05
C LYS A 337 -12.85 9.45 -12.26
N LYS A 338 -13.41 8.93 -11.17
CA LYS A 338 -14.31 9.66 -10.30
C LYS A 338 -13.55 10.69 -9.48
N ASN A 339 -14.19 11.82 -9.23
CA ASN A 339 -13.63 12.87 -8.38
C ASN A 339 -13.67 12.45 -6.91
N PHE A 340 -12.58 12.68 -6.21
CA PHE A 340 -12.45 12.51 -4.77
C PHE A 340 -11.42 13.53 -4.24
N ASP A 341 -11.47 13.79 -2.95
CA ASP A 341 -10.61 14.79 -2.30
C ASP A 341 -9.32 14.18 -1.78
N PHE A 342 -9.38 12.95 -1.26
CA PHE A 342 -8.21 12.21 -0.79
C PHE A 342 -8.44 10.70 -0.87
N ILE A 343 -7.36 9.94 -0.73
CA ILE A 343 -7.39 8.48 -0.63
C ILE A 343 -7.33 8.10 0.85
N LEU A 344 -8.18 7.17 1.26
CA LEU A 344 -8.11 6.55 2.58
C LEU A 344 -7.76 5.07 2.43
N ASN A 345 -6.55 4.71 2.85
CA ASN A 345 -6.13 3.31 2.93
C ASN A 345 -6.09 2.86 4.40
N ILE A 346 -6.92 1.90 4.77
CA ILE A 346 -6.84 1.23 6.07
C ILE A 346 -6.02 -0.06 5.89
N SER A 347 -5.12 -0.34 6.84
CA SER A 347 -4.20 -1.48 6.73
C SER A 347 -3.87 -2.08 8.09
N GLU A 348 -3.60 -3.38 8.11
CA GLU A 348 -3.00 -4.10 9.22
C GLU A 348 -1.60 -4.58 8.83
N ASP A 349 -0.61 -3.72 9.04
CA ASP A 349 0.79 -4.00 8.68
C ASP A 349 1.51 -4.91 9.69
N GLY A 350 0.84 -5.34 10.75
CA GLY A 350 1.34 -6.32 11.70
C GLY A 350 1.72 -7.67 11.06
N TRP A 351 1.11 -8.00 9.91
CA TRP A 351 1.47 -9.18 9.11
C TRP A 351 2.93 -9.19 8.63
N PHE A 352 3.52 -8.02 8.47
CA PHE A 352 4.92 -7.89 8.04
C PHE A 352 5.92 -8.07 9.19
N GLY A 353 5.45 -8.11 10.44
CA GLY A 353 6.29 -8.19 11.62
C GLY A 353 7.21 -6.95 11.78
N ASN A 354 8.22 -7.09 12.64
CA ASN A 354 9.25 -6.05 12.78
C ASN A 354 10.29 -6.17 11.65
N SER A 355 9.98 -5.59 10.51
CA SER A 355 10.77 -5.72 9.27
C SER A 355 10.70 -4.46 8.42
N ILE A 356 11.31 -4.51 7.23
CA ILE A 356 11.19 -3.43 6.23
C ILE A 356 9.84 -3.41 5.50
N GLY A 357 9.01 -4.46 5.65
CA GLY A 357 7.71 -4.58 4.96
C GLY A 357 6.78 -3.39 5.13
N PRO A 358 6.52 -2.90 6.36
CA PRO A 358 5.69 -1.73 6.59
C PRO A 358 6.18 -0.46 5.87
N PHE A 359 7.50 -0.24 5.83
CA PHE A 359 8.08 0.90 5.13
C PHE A 359 7.92 0.79 3.61
N GLN A 360 8.10 -0.41 3.07
CA GLN A 360 7.85 -0.68 1.66
C GLN A 360 6.37 -0.46 1.31
N HIS A 361 5.45 -0.94 2.15
CA HIS A 361 4.02 -0.73 1.98
C HIS A 361 3.65 0.76 2.02
N PHE A 362 4.20 1.50 2.97
CA PHE A 362 4.00 2.95 3.06
C PHE A 362 4.57 3.70 1.84
N SER A 363 5.68 3.23 1.27
CA SER A 363 6.26 3.80 0.06
C SER A 363 5.28 3.76 -1.13
N HIS A 364 4.47 2.71 -1.23
CA HIS A 364 3.39 2.65 -2.22
C HIS A 364 2.34 3.75 -2.00
N SER A 365 2.00 4.05 -0.74
CA SER A 365 1.06 5.14 -0.43
C SER A 365 1.60 6.50 -0.88
N ILE A 366 2.90 6.78 -0.69
CA ILE A 366 3.55 8.00 -1.17
C ILE A 366 3.45 8.09 -2.70
N PHE A 367 3.78 7.02 -3.40
CA PHE A 367 3.70 6.97 -4.87
C PHE A 367 2.27 7.19 -5.36
N ARG A 368 1.27 6.57 -4.71
CA ARG A 368 -0.16 6.77 -5.07
C ARG A 368 -0.62 8.20 -4.85
N SER A 369 -0.17 8.84 -3.75
CA SER A 369 -0.47 10.24 -3.46
C SER A 369 -0.04 11.16 -4.60
N ILE A 370 1.21 11.02 -5.05
CA ILE A 370 1.78 11.84 -6.11
C ILE A 370 1.15 11.51 -7.47
N GLU A 371 0.98 10.22 -7.78
CA GLU A 371 0.42 9.76 -9.05
C GLU A 371 -1.02 10.23 -9.25
N GLU A 372 -1.83 10.22 -8.21
CA GLU A 372 -3.23 10.67 -8.27
C GLU A 372 -3.38 12.18 -7.99
N GLY A 373 -2.29 12.87 -7.63
CA GLY A 373 -2.31 14.28 -7.24
C GLY A 373 -3.20 14.56 -6.03
N ARG A 374 -3.29 13.61 -5.09
CA ARG A 374 -4.17 13.63 -3.92
C ARG A 374 -3.45 13.18 -2.66
N ASP A 375 -3.91 13.69 -1.51
CA ASP A 375 -3.44 13.19 -0.22
C ASP A 375 -3.81 11.72 -0.02
N VAL A 376 -2.89 10.93 0.53
CA VAL A 376 -3.21 9.59 1.06
C VAL A 376 -3.23 9.65 2.57
N ARG A 377 -4.37 9.33 3.16
CA ARG A 377 -4.53 9.14 4.59
C ARG A 377 -4.52 7.66 4.88
N ALA A 378 -3.49 7.20 5.58
CA ALA A 378 -3.32 5.80 5.92
C ALA A 378 -3.44 5.61 7.44
N SER A 379 -4.21 4.62 7.86
CA SER A 379 -4.15 4.08 9.21
C SER A 379 -3.25 2.85 9.16
N ALA A 380 -1.94 3.03 9.22
CA ALA A 380 -0.99 1.93 9.33
C ALA A 380 -0.42 1.84 10.73
N ARG A 381 -0.35 0.64 11.27
CA ARG A 381 0.09 0.35 12.63
C ARG A 381 1.60 0.48 12.85
N ALA A 382 2.41 0.19 11.83
CA ALA A 382 3.83 -0.08 11.99
C ALA A 382 4.77 1.13 11.95
N ALA A 383 4.31 2.30 11.52
CA ALA A 383 5.22 3.43 11.29
C ALA A 383 5.66 4.17 12.57
N ARG A 384 5.19 3.79 13.75
CA ARG A 384 5.49 4.50 15.01
C ARG A 384 6.69 3.96 15.80
N ASP A 385 7.15 2.77 15.55
CA ASP A 385 8.19 2.13 16.39
C ASP A 385 9.64 2.47 15.99
N SER A 386 9.85 3.22 14.90
CA SER A 386 11.15 3.77 14.53
C SER A 386 11.17 5.28 14.68
N ALA A 387 11.66 5.75 15.82
CA ALA A 387 11.86 7.18 16.15
C ALA A 387 12.75 7.96 15.16
N THR A 388 13.33 7.29 14.17
CA THR A 388 14.25 7.88 13.18
C THR A 388 13.58 8.34 11.87
N GLN A 389 12.28 8.07 11.64
CA GLN A 389 11.57 8.47 10.41
C GLN A 389 10.33 9.36 10.66
N ALA A 390 10.22 9.97 11.83
CA ALA A 390 9.18 10.94 12.17
C ALA A 390 8.97 12.07 11.13
N PRO A 391 9.99 12.58 10.41
CA PRO A 391 9.81 13.67 9.46
C PRO A 391 8.98 13.27 8.20
N LEU A 392 9.10 12.04 7.69
CA LEU A 392 8.40 11.61 6.48
C LEU A 392 6.92 11.26 6.75
N PHE A 393 6.65 10.68 7.91
CA PHE A 393 5.28 10.48 8.39
C PHE A 393 4.59 11.81 8.69
N ALA A 394 5.33 12.77 9.22
CA ALA A 394 4.88 14.15 9.40
C ALA A 394 4.63 14.85 8.07
N ALA A 395 5.36 14.59 6.98
CA ALA A 395 5.14 15.27 5.70
C ALA A 395 3.86 14.81 4.99
N CYS A 396 3.49 13.53 5.02
CA CYS A 396 2.16 13.08 4.56
C CYS A 396 1.01 13.44 5.52
N LEU A 397 1.29 13.61 6.83
CA LEU A 397 0.34 14.01 7.89
C LEU A 397 0.48 15.50 8.27
N ALA A 398 1.65 16.09 8.26
CA ALA A 398 1.92 17.49 8.69
C ALA A 398 1.53 18.51 7.64
N ALA A 399 1.20 18.12 6.43
CA ALA A 399 0.47 19.04 5.57
C ALA A 399 -0.83 19.55 6.24
N LYS A 400 -1.27 18.99 7.40
CA LYS A 400 -2.51 19.44 8.07
C LYS A 400 -2.57 19.32 9.61
N ALA A 401 -1.47 19.13 10.32
CA ALA A 401 -1.52 19.10 11.80
C ALA A 401 -1.23 20.45 12.48
N SER A 402 -1.03 21.54 11.74
CA SER A 402 -0.67 22.86 12.31
C SER A 402 -1.86 23.73 12.75
N THR A 403 -3.10 23.24 12.74
CA THR A 403 -4.28 24.03 13.17
C THR A 403 -4.94 23.54 14.45
N ALA A 404 -4.22 22.84 15.32
CA ALA A 404 -4.70 22.49 16.66
C ALA A 404 -3.75 23.09 17.75
N ARG A 405 -3.40 24.38 17.63
CA ARG A 405 -2.84 25.21 18.72
C ARG A 405 -3.36 26.63 18.53
N SER A 406 -4.48 26.90 19.06
CA SER A 406 -4.93 28.15 19.66
C SER A 406 -6.20 27.87 20.43
#